data_1cd9580109648f3d6ac305fe2309b0c3
#
_entry.id   1cd9580109648f3d6ac305fe2309b0c3
#
_cell.length_a   1.000
_cell.length_b   1.000
_cell.length_c   1.000
_cell.angle_alpha   90.00
_cell.angle_beta   90.00
_cell.angle_gamma   90.00
#
_symmetry.space_group_name_H-M   'P 1'
#
loop_
_entity.id
_entity.type
_entity.pdbx_description
1 polymer ?
#
loop_
_entity_poly.entity_id
_entity_poly.type
_entity_poly.pdbx_seq_one_letter_code
_entity_poly.pdbx_strand_id
1 'polypeptide(L)'
;MVAFMRGAILVFMAILSVQFGGAFAATLIPRIGALGTVALRMSLAAILLAPIVQPRMKGHTCADWRKVLALTIALTGMNTVFYFSLERLPLGVAVTVEFLGPLGMAALGSRSLRDWLAILLALCGVVGVSGALTADWAHLSFLGLVLALTA
;
A
#
# COMPACT_ATOMS: atom_id res chain seq x y z
N MET A 1 18.93 -21.48 6.67
CA MET A 1 17.55 -21.96 6.43
C MET A 1 16.54 -21.39 7.43
N VAL A 2 16.76 -21.48 8.74
CA VAL A 2 15.82 -20.96 9.77
C VAL A 2 15.59 -19.44 9.69
N ALA A 3 16.64 -18.64 9.45
CA ALA A 3 16.50 -17.18 9.33
C ALA A 3 15.69 -16.76 8.08
N PHE A 4 15.87 -17.47 6.98
CA PHE A 4 15.08 -17.25 5.76
C PHE A 4 13.60 -17.60 5.96
N MET A 5 13.29 -18.71 6.61
CA MET A 5 11.91 -19.10 6.94
C MET A 5 11.25 -18.08 7.87
N ARG A 6 11.95 -17.58 8.89
CA ARG A 6 11.42 -16.53 9.78
C ARG A 6 11.11 -15.25 9.01
N GLY A 7 12.01 -14.83 8.11
CA GLY A 7 11.78 -13.67 7.24
C GLY A 7 10.56 -13.85 6.35
N ALA A 8 10.42 -15.00 5.69
CA ALA A 8 9.27 -15.28 4.84
C ALA A 8 7.94 -15.28 5.61
N ILE A 9 7.91 -15.86 6.83
CA ILE A 9 6.71 -15.86 7.68
C ILE A 9 6.34 -14.41 8.08
N LEU A 10 7.31 -13.60 8.48
CA LEU A 10 7.06 -12.20 8.86
C LEU A 10 6.50 -11.39 7.67
N VAL A 11 7.06 -11.57 6.48
CA VAL A 11 6.55 -10.93 5.27
C VAL A 11 5.13 -11.39 4.96
N PHE A 12 4.85 -12.68 5.05
CA PHE A 12 3.52 -13.22 4.81
C PHE A 12 2.49 -12.67 5.81
N MET A 13 2.84 -12.63 7.10
CA MET A 13 1.98 -12.03 8.13
C MET A 13 1.76 -10.54 7.91
N ALA A 14 2.78 -9.81 7.46
CA ALA A 14 2.66 -8.39 7.12
C ALA A 14 1.70 -8.19 5.93
N ILE A 15 1.82 -9.00 4.88
CA ILE A 15 0.91 -8.97 3.72
C ILE A 15 -0.53 -9.22 4.16
N LEU A 16 -0.78 -10.27 4.95
CA LEU A 16 -2.12 -10.56 5.47
C LEU A 16 -2.67 -9.37 6.28
N SER A 17 -1.87 -8.80 7.17
CA SER A 17 -2.27 -7.65 7.99
C SER A 17 -2.66 -6.44 7.12
N VAL A 18 -1.87 -6.14 6.07
CA VAL A 18 -2.17 -5.05 5.14
C VAL A 18 -3.47 -5.31 4.38
N GLN A 19 -3.66 -6.54 3.89
CA GLN A 19 -4.87 -6.90 3.13
C GLN A 19 -6.14 -6.84 3.99
N PHE A 20 -6.11 -7.36 5.20
CA PHE A 20 -7.21 -7.22 6.15
C PHE A 20 -7.49 -5.75 6.48
N GLY A 21 -6.43 -4.97 6.72
CA GLY A 21 -6.54 -3.53 6.98
C GLY A 21 -7.15 -2.78 5.80
N GLY A 22 -6.78 -3.12 4.57
CA GLY A 22 -7.33 -2.53 3.35
C GLY A 22 -8.81 -2.88 3.14
N ALA A 23 -9.16 -4.16 3.29
CA ALA A 23 -10.56 -4.61 3.20
C ALA A 23 -11.45 -3.94 4.25
N PHE A 24 -10.97 -3.84 5.49
CA PHE A 24 -11.69 -3.15 6.56
C PHE A 24 -11.84 -1.65 6.28
N ALA A 25 -10.77 -1.01 5.78
CA ALA A 25 -10.81 0.40 5.40
C ALA A 25 -11.84 0.67 4.31
N ALA A 26 -11.96 -0.21 3.30
CA ALA A 26 -12.95 -0.06 2.23
C ALA A 26 -14.40 -0.04 2.78
N THR A 27 -14.68 -0.71 3.89
CA THR A 27 -16.00 -0.67 4.55
C THR A 27 -16.23 0.60 5.37
N LEU A 28 -15.16 1.27 5.80
CA LEU A 28 -15.22 2.48 6.61
C LEU A 28 -15.32 3.75 5.76
N ILE A 29 -14.70 3.78 4.58
CA ILE A 29 -14.69 4.94 3.69
C ILE A 29 -16.10 5.52 3.45
N PRO A 30 -17.14 4.72 3.14
CA PRO A 30 -18.49 5.25 2.93
C PRO A 30 -19.12 5.90 4.18
N ARG A 31 -18.59 5.59 5.38
CA ARG A 31 -19.14 6.06 6.65
C ARG A 31 -18.44 7.30 7.20
N ILE A 32 -17.12 7.35 7.12
CA ILE A 32 -16.29 8.38 7.74
C ILE A 32 -15.36 9.10 6.75
N GLY A 33 -15.47 8.78 5.45
CA GLY A 33 -14.63 9.33 4.38
C GLY A 33 -13.20 8.81 4.39
N ALA A 34 -12.44 9.15 3.33
CA ALA A 34 -11.04 8.74 3.20
C ALA A 34 -10.17 9.29 4.34
N LEU A 35 -10.24 10.58 4.61
CA LEU A 35 -9.43 11.22 5.68
C LEU A 35 -9.72 10.64 7.06
N GLY A 36 -10.99 10.40 7.39
CA GLY A 36 -11.38 9.78 8.65
C GLY A 36 -10.82 8.37 8.78
N THR A 37 -10.87 7.59 7.70
CA THR A 37 -10.34 6.22 7.66
C THR A 37 -8.81 6.21 7.83
N VAL A 38 -8.08 7.10 7.14
CA VAL A 38 -6.62 7.24 7.28
C VAL A 38 -6.26 7.65 8.72
N ALA A 39 -6.90 8.68 9.25
CA ALA A 39 -6.65 9.16 10.61
C ALA A 39 -6.87 8.07 11.65
N LEU A 40 -8.00 7.35 11.58
CA LEU A 40 -8.32 6.25 12.48
C LEU A 40 -7.28 5.12 12.38
N ARG A 41 -6.91 4.70 11.17
CA ARG A 41 -5.92 3.65 10.93
C ARG A 41 -4.55 4.02 11.47
N MET A 42 -4.07 5.23 11.19
CA MET A 42 -2.76 5.71 11.65
C MET A 42 -2.72 5.86 13.18
N SER A 43 -3.79 6.38 13.78
CA SER A 43 -3.91 6.52 15.23
C SER A 43 -3.93 5.16 15.93
N LEU A 44 -4.73 4.21 15.45
CA LEU A 44 -4.76 2.85 16.00
C LEU A 44 -3.42 2.15 15.86
N ALA A 45 -2.76 2.26 14.69
CA ALA A 45 -1.44 1.68 14.47
C ALA A 45 -0.41 2.29 15.44
N ALA A 46 -0.41 3.61 15.64
CA ALA A 46 0.48 4.28 16.57
C ALA A 46 0.25 3.81 18.02
N ILE A 47 -1.01 3.75 18.47
CA ILE A 47 -1.38 3.33 19.83
C ILE A 47 -0.98 1.87 20.08
N LEU A 48 -1.21 0.98 19.11
CA LEU A 48 -0.90 -0.45 19.25
C LEU A 48 0.59 -0.76 19.13
N LEU A 49 1.30 -0.06 18.22
CA LEU A 49 2.71 -0.34 17.95
C LEU A 49 3.66 0.35 18.94
N ALA A 50 3.31 1.53 19.44
CA ALA A 50 4.19 2.28 20.36
C ALA A 50 4.65 1.47 21.58
N PRO A 51 3.76 0.74 22.31
CA PRO A 51 4.18 -0.06 23.45
C PRO A 51 4.99 -1.31 23.05
N ILE A 52 4.81 -1.83 21.84
CA ILE A 52 5.50 -3.03 21.33
C ILE A 52 6.91 -2.65 20.85
N VAL A 53 7.01 -1.60 20.04
CA VAL A 53 8.26 -1.17 19.42
C VAL A 53 9.14 -0.38 20.37
N GLN A 54 8.52 0.34 21.33
CA GLN A 54 9.19 1.20 22.32
C GLN A 54 10.29 2.06 21.69
N PRO A 55 9.93 2.95 20.74
CA PRO A 55 10.93 3.71 20.00
C PRO A 55 11.79 4.54 20.93
N ARG A 56 13.11 4.38 20.81
CA ARG A 56 14.06 5.17 21.60
C ARG A 56 14.13 6.59 21.04
N MET A 57 13.54 7.55 21.75
CA MET A 57 13.50 8.96 21.34
C MET A 57 14.81 9.70 21.64
N LYS A 58 15.68 9.14 22.50
CA LYS A 58 16.95 9.75 22.91
C LYS A 58 18.11 9.28 22.01
N GLY A 59 19.04 10.18 21.71
CA GLY A 59 20.26 9.85 20.97
C GLY A 59 20.19 10.05 19.45
N HIS A 60 19.10 10.62 18.93
CA HIS A 60 18.96 10.96 17.52
C HIS A 60 19.35 12.40 17.24
N THR A 61 20.02 12.63 16.10
CA THR A 61 20.39 13.97 15.63
C THR A 61 19.22 14.67 14.95
N CYS A 62 19.28 15.99 14.80
CA CYS A 62 18.30 16.73 14.01
C CYS A 62 18.22 16.23 12.56
N ALA A 63 19.32 15.74 12.01
CA ALA A 63 19.36 15.17 10.68
C ALA A 63 18.53 13.87 10.59
N ASP A 64 18.55 13.04 11.63
CA ASP A 64 17.75 11.80 11.67
C ASP A 64 16.27 12.12 11.79
N TRP A 65 15.91 13.10 12.62
CA TRP A 65 14.51 13.57 12.73
C TRP A 65 13.97 14.15 11.41
N ARG A 66 14.80 14.87 10.67
CA ARG A 66 14.41 15.37 9.33
C ARG A 66 14.11 14.23 8.36
N LYS A 67 14.92 13.16 8.38
CA LYS A 67 14.69 11.97 7.53
C LYS A 67 13.39 11.25 7.92
N VAL A 68 13.18 11.06 9.22
CA VAL A 68 11.94 10.46 9.75
C VAL A 68 10.73 11.30 9.35
N LEU A 69 10.80 12.62 9.52
CA LEU A 69 9.71 13.53 9.15
C LEU A 69 9.41 13.47 7.64
N ALA A 70 10.45 13.52 6.82
CA ALA A 70 10.29 13.44 5.35
C ALA A 70 9.62 12.12 4.94
N LEU A 71 10.07 11.00 5.51
CA LEU A 71 9.47 9.68 5.28
C LEU A 71 8.00 9.64 5.75
N THR A 72 7.73 10.19 6.93
CA THR A 72 6.36 10.24 7.48
C THR A 72 5.43 11.05 6.57
N ILE A 73 5.86 12.22 6.10
CA ILE A 73 5.09 13.06 5.19
C ILE A 73 4.84 12.32 3.87
N ALA A 74 5.87 11.70 3.30
CA ALA A 74 5.75 10.94 2.05
C ALA A 74 4.76 9.78 2.19
N LEU A 75 4.92 8.94 3.22
CA LEU A 75 4.04 7.78 3.44
C LEU A 75 2.60 8.20 3.78
N THR A 76 2.42 9.25 4.58
CA THR A 76 1.09 9.76 4.92
C THR A 76 0.42 10.36 3.69
N GLY A 77 1.16 11.12 2.89
CA GLY A 77 0.68 11.68 1.62
C GLY A 77 0.24 10.58 0.65
N MET A 78 1.12 9.60 0.41
CA MET A 78 0.84 8.42 -0.42
C MET A 78 -0.43 7.71 0.05
N ASN A 79 -0.52 7.33 1.33
CA ASN A 79 -1.72 6.68 1.85
C ASN A 79 -2.98 7.55 1.67
N THR A 80 -2.90 8.85 1.97
CA THR A 80 -4.04 9.75 1.84
C THR A 80 -4.54 9.81 0.40
N VAL A 81 -3.65 9.96 -0.57
CA VAL A 81 -3.98 9.99 -1.99
C VAL A 81 -4.59 8.66 -2.44
N PHE A 82 -4.04 7.54 -1.99
CA PHE A 82 -4.60 6.21 -2.25
C PHE A 82 -6.04 6.08 -1.73
N TYR A 83 -6.31 6.50 -0.49
CA TYR A 83 -7.66 6.44 0.06
C TYR A 83 -8.65 7.37 -0.64
N PHE A 84 -8.21 8.52 -1.14
CA PHE A 84 -9.03 9.34 -2.02
C PHE A 84 -9.34 8.68 -3.36
N SER A 85 -8.43 7.84 -3.89
CA SER A 85 -8.73 7.03 -5.07
C SER A 85 -9.82 6.00 -4.79
N LEU A 86 -9.83 5.39 -3.60
CA LEU A 86 -10.83 4.41 -3.17
C LEU A 86 -12.25 4.99 -2.99
N GLU A 87 -12.38 6.30 -2.81
CA GLU A 87 -13.70 6.96 -2.85
C GLU A 87 -14.32 6.97 -4.26
N ARG A 88 -13.50 6.78 -5.29
CA ARG A 88 -13.87 6.94 -6.70
C ARG A 88 -13.71 5.69 -7.54
N LEU A 89 -12.96 4.73 -7.04
CA LEU A 89 -12.63 3.49 -7.73
C LEU A 89 -12.95 2.27 -6.86
N PRO A 90 -13.38 1.17 -7.46
CA PRO A 90 -13.40 -0.12 -6.78
C PRO A 90 -12.01 -0.46 -6.25
N LEU A 91 -11.94 -1.03 -5.04
CA LEU A 91 -10.69 -1.39 -4.36
C LEU A 91 -9.72 -2.17 -5.27
N GLY A 92 -10.23 -3.15 -6.01
CA GLY A 92 -9.40 -3.97 -6.88
C GLY A 92 -8.76 -3.18 -8.02
N VAL A 93 -9.48 -2.22 -8.63
CA VAL A 93 -8.94 -1.35 -9.68
C VAL A 93 -7.87 -0.42 -9.11
N ALA A 94 -8.13 0.23 -7.97
CA ALA A 94 -7.18 1.13 -7.32
C ALA A 94 -5.87 0.40 -6.95
N VAL A 95 -5.99 -0.80 -6.35
CA VAL A 95 -4.84 -1.64 -5.99
C VAL A 95 -4.06 -2.09 -7.24
N THR A 96 -4.75 -2.46 -8.32
CA THR A 96 -4.09 -2.84 -9.58
C THR A 96 -3.23 -1.71 -10.13
N VAL A 97 -3.77 -0.49 -10.12
CA VAL A 97 -3.05 0.71 -10.61
C VAL A 97 -1.85 1.02 -9.69
N GLU A 98 -2.03 0.96 -8.36
CA GLU A 98 -0.94 1.16 -7.39
C GLU A 98 0.21 0.17 -7.60
N PHE A 99 -0.09 -1.10 -7.88
CA PHE A 99 0.93 -2.13 -8.13
C PHE A 99 1.73 -1.91 -9.41
N LEU A 100 1.26 -1.10 -10.36
CA LEU A 100 2.03 -0.76 -11.56
C LEU A 100 3.36 -0.05 -11.22
N GLY A 101 3.40 0.75 -10.14
CA GLY A 101 4.62 1.40 -9.67
C GLY A 101 5.72 0.40 -9.29
N PRO A 102 5.52 -0.45 -8.27
CA PRO A 102 6.47 -1.49 -7.90
C PRO A 102 6.83 -2.47 -9.02
N LEU A 103 5.86 -2.86 -9.85
CA LEU A 103 6.11 -3.74 -11.01
C LEU A 103 6.93 -3.03 -12.09
N GLY A 104 6.68 -1.74 -12.34
CA GLY A 104 7.49 -0.93 -13.24
C GLY A 104 8.93 -0.81 -12.77
N MET A 105 9.16 -0.55 -11.48
CA MET A 105 10.49 -0.53 -10.89
C MET A 105 11.20 -1.90 -10.98
N ALA A 106 10.46 -2.98 -10.73
CA ALA A 106 10.98 -4.34 -10.90
C ALA A 106 11.37 -4.61 -12.38
N ALA A 107 10.55 -4.15 -13.33
CA ALA A 107 10.81 -4.28 -14.76
C ALA A 107 12.08 -3.50 -15.19
N LEU A 108 12.25 -2.27 -14.70
CA LEU A 108 13.46 -1.46 -14.97
C LEU A 108 14.73 -2.09 -14.38
N GLY A 109 14.64 -2.79 -13.25
CA GLY A 109 15.73 -3.52 -12.62
C GLY A 109 15.98 -4.92 -13.19
N SER A 110 15.05 -5.44 -14.00
CA SER A 110 15.08 -6.80 -14.51
C SER A 110 16.17 -6.99 -15.58
N ARG A 111 16.98 -8.05 -15.41
CA ARG A 111 18.07 -8.40 -16.33
C ARG A 111 18.00 -9.84 -16.83
N SER A 112 17.02 -10.62 -16.35
CA SER A 112 16.87 -12.02 -16.72
C SER A 112 15.45 -12.34 -17.21
N LEU A 113 15.35 -13.36 -18.05
CA LEU A 113 14.04 -13.85 -18.50
C LEU A 113 13.17 -14.34 -17.32
N ARG A 114 13.80 -14.85 -16.26
CA ARG A 114 13.10 -15.30 -15.05
C ARG A 114 12.44 -14.15 -14.31
N ASP A 115 13.10 -12.99 -14.24
CA ASP A 115 12.55 -11.78 -13.61
C ASP A 115 11.33 -11.30 -14.39
N TRP A 116 11.40 -11.26 -15.72
CA TRP A 116 10.28 -10.90 -16.58
C TRP A 116 9.09 -11.85 -16.43
N LEU A 117 9.34 -13.17 -16.35
CA LEU A 117 8.28 -14.15 -16.10
C LEU A 117 7.64 -13.93 -14.74
N ALA A 118 8.44 -13.62 -13.71
CA ALA A 118 7.90 -13.33 -12.36
C ALA A 118 7.02 -12.07 -12.36
N ILE A 119 7.45 -11.01 -13.06
CA ILE A 119 6.69 -9.76 -13.20
C ILE A 119 5.36 -10.01 -13.93
N LEU A 120 5.39 -10.76 -15.03
CA LEU A 120 4.18 -11.10 -15.79
C LEU A 120 3.22 -11.95 -14.96
N LEU A 121 3.72 -12.94 -14.22
CA LEU A 121 2.89 -13.76 -13.33
C LEU A 121 2.28 -12.93 -12.20
N ALA A 122 3.06 -12.00 -11.62
CA ALA A 122 2.57 -11.10 -10.60
C ALA A 122 1.47 -10.18 -11.16
N LEU A 123 1.68 -9.60 -12.34
CA LEU A 123 0.68 -8.74 -13.01
C LEU A 123 -0.60 -9.52 -13.31
N CYS A 124 -0.49 -10.71 -13.89
CA CYS A 124 -1.64 -11.57 -14.15
C CYS A 124 -2.39 -11.95 -12.85
N GLY A 125 -1.64 -12.24 -11.78
CA GLY A 125 -2.22 -12.52 -10.46
C GLY A 125 -3.00 -11.33 -9.89
N VAL A 126 -2.41 -10.14 -9.92
CA VAL A 126 -3.06 -8.90 -9.43
C VAL A 126 -4.31 -8.61 -10.25
N VAL A 127 -4.23 -8.60 -11.58
CA VAL A 127 -5.38 -8.34 -12.47
C VAL A 127 -6.47 -9.41 -12.28
N GLY A 128 -6.10 -10.68 -12.17
CA GLY A 128 -7.05 -11.78 -12.01
C GLY A 128 -7.83 -11.74 -10.69
N VAL A 129 -7.18 -11.32 -9.59
CA VAL A 129 -7.82 -11.26 -8.25
C VAL A 129 -8.54 -9.93 -8.01
N SER A 130 -8.12 -8.86 -8.68
CA SER A 130 -8.62 -7.50 -8.43
C SER A 130 -10.05 -7.24 -8.91
N GLY A 131 -10.60 -8.10 -9.77
CA GLY A 131 -11.87 -7.83 -10.45
C GLY A 131 -11.77 -6.72 -11.51
N ALA A 132 -10.57 -6.26 -11.84
CA ALA A 132 -10.36 -5.23 -12.86
C ALA A 132 -10.89 -5.64 -14.24
N LEU A 133 -10.88 -6.95 -14.56
CA LEU A 133 -11.42 -7.49 -15.81
C LEU A 133 -12.95 -7.37 -15.92
N THR A 134 -13.65 -7.33 -14.78
CA THR A 134 -15.11 -7.21 -14.71
C THR A 134 -15.58 -5.79 -14.40
N ALA A 135 -14.63 -4.87 -14.18
CA ALA A 135 -14.94 -3.47 -13.90
C ALA A 135 -15.47 -2.77 -15.17
N ASP A 136 -16.47 -1.92 -14.98
CA ASP A 136 -16.99 -1.08 -16.06
C ASP A 136 -16.07 0.14 -16.24
N TRP A 137 -15.07 -0.02 -17.10
CA TRP A 137 -14.05 0.99 -17.40
C TRP A 137 -14.63 2.30 -17.96
N ALA A 138 -15.80 2.25 -18.59
CA ALA A 138 -16.44 3.45 -19.16
C ALA A 138 -16.95 4.42 -18.09
N HIS A 139 -17.24 3.91 -16.89
CA HIS A 139 -17.76 4.69 -15.77
C HIS A 139 -16.71 4.97 -14.68
N LEU A 140 -15.44 4.58 -14.88
CA LEU A 140 -14.38 4.86 -13.91
C LEU A 140 -13.98 6.34 -13.91
N SER A 141 -13.83 6.89 -12.71
CA SER A 141 -13.38 8.27 -12.54
C SER A 141 -11.92 8.44 -12.99
N PHE A 142 -11.69 9.26 -14.02
CA PHE A 142 -10.34 9.61 -14.46
C PHE A 142 -9.49 10.19 -13.31
N LEU A 143 -10.09 11.03 -12.48
CA LEU A 143 -9.43 11.59 -11.30
C LEU A 143 -9.02 10.48 -10.30
N GLY A 144 -9.89 9.48 -10.11
CA GLY A 144 -9.57 8.31 -9.27
C GLY A 144 -8.36 7.54 -9.77
N LEU A 145 -8.25 7.34 -11.10
CA LEU A 145 -7.09 6.66 -11.72
C LEU A 145 -5.80 7.45 -11.54
N VAL A 146 -5.84 8.79 -11.74
CA VAL A 146 -4.68 9.66 -11.51
C VAL A 146 -4.25 9.60 -10.05
N LEU A 147 -5.19 9.65 -9.11
CA LEU A 147 -4.90 9.52 -7.68
C LEU A 147 -4.26 8.16 -7.35
N ALA A 148 -4.79 7.06 -7.89
CA ALA A 148 -4.22 5.73 -7.67
C ALA A 148 -2.82 5.58 -8.26
N LEU A 149 -2.52 6.23 -9.39
CA LEU A 149 -1.21 6.19 -10.03
C LEU A 149 -0.18 7.06 -9.30
N THR A 150 -0.62 8.12 -8.62
CA THR A 150 0.26 9.04 -7.88
C THR A 150 0.47 8.65 -6.42
N ALA A 151 -0.25 7.65 -5.94
CA ALA A 151 -0.08 7.05 -4.63
C ALA A 151 1.08 6.06 -4.61
#